data_f08aa0c129c8359b0e5e2bad21e3f63a
#
_entry.id   f08aa0c129c8359b0e5e2bad21e3f63a
#
_cell.length_a   1.000
_cell.length_b   1.000
_cell.length_c   1.000
_cell.angle_alpha   90.00
_cell.angle_beta   90.00
_cell.angle_gamma   90.00
#
_symmetry.space_group_name_H-M   'P 1'
#
loop_
_entity.id
_entity.type
_entity.pdbx_description
1 polymer ?
#
loop_
_entity_poly.entity_id
_entity_poly.type
_entity_poly.pdbx_seq_one_letter_code
_entity_poly.pdbx_strand_id
1 'polypeptide(L)'
;WYETRARILQANPDAGNELTLSKMPNNKTDTNHADFVGMSYEYADGDYLSRKNIEDDHRDYVLGLLYFYAYDERVPLSIREEMRTYGLAKDEFTENGNFPVQIYLREGRRMVSDYVMSQSDVISASIPGSIQKTTAPHSVGQGFYWFDSHRVSYFLIEYNSGSGISYGYQTDGNFWQS
;
A
#
# COMPACT_ATOMS: atom_id res chain seq x y z
N TRP A 1 8.89 -9.24 -5.76
CA TRP A 1 7.74 -8.48 -6.22
C TRP A 1 7.84 -8.14 -7.72
N TYR A 2 8.91 -7.49 -8.17
CA TYR A 2 9.07 -7.07 -9.58
C TYR A 2 8.96 -8.23 -10.57
N GLU A 3 9.56 -9.37 -10.27
CA GLU A 3 9.48 -10.56 -11.11
C GLU A 3 8.04 -11.06 -11.25
N THR A 4 7.32 -11.13 -10.17
CA THR A 4 5.92 -11.55 -10.16
C THR A 4 5.05 -10.58 -10.93
N ARG A 5 5.26 -9.27 -10.75
CA ARG A 5 4.50 -8.25 -11.47
C ARG A 5 4.77 -8.29 -12.96
N ALA A 6 6.02 -8.49 -13.35
CA ALA A 6 6.39 -8.68 -14.75
C ALA A 6 5.65 -9.86 -15.39
N ARG A 7 5.56 -11.00 -14.69
CA ARG A 7 4.80 -12.18 -15.18
C ARG A 7 3.29 -11.89 -15.34
N ILE A 8 2.70 -11.14 -14.39
CA ILE A 8 1.30 -10.73 -14.49
C ILE A 8 1.07 -9.86 -15.71
N LEU A 9 1.92 -8.86 -15.93
CA LEU A 9 1.81 -7.95 -17.07
C LEU A 9 2.06 -8.65 -18.41
N GLN A 10 2.95 -9.63 -18.46
CA GLN A 10 3.16 -10.45 -19.65
C GLN A 10 1.95 -11.33 -19.97
N ALA A 11 1.28 -11.86 -18.94
CA ALA A 11 0.09 -12.67 -19.09
C ALA A 11 -1.18 -11.84 -19.41
N ASN A 12 -1.24 -10.63 -18.89
CA ASN A 12 -2.34 -9.69 -19.10
C ASN A 12 -1.81 -8.26 -19.25
N PRO A 13 -1.47 -7.83 -20.47
CA PRO A 13 -0.97 -6.47 -20.73
C PRO A 13 -1.93 -5.36 -20.33
N ASP A 14 -3.22 -5.65 -20.26
CA ASP A 14 -4.27 -4.69 -19.91
C ASP A 14 -4.46 -4.54 -18.39
N ALA A 15 -3.69 -5.27 -17.55
CA ALA A 15 -3.78 -5.17 -16.10
C ALA A 15 -3.40 -3.79 -15.52
N GLY A 16 -2.82 -2.91 -16.34
CA GLY A 16 -2.43 -1.57 -15.94
C GLY A 16 -1.24 -1.55 -14.96
N ASN A 17 -0.88 -0.36 -14.50
CA ASN A 17 0.25 -0.17 -13.60
C ASN A 17 -0.08 -0.43 -12.12
N GLU A 18 -1.33 -0.68 -11.75
CA GLU A 18 -1.83 -0.78 -10.37
C GLU A 18 -1.59 0.46 -9.48
N LEU A 19 -0.75 1.38 -9.92
CA LEU A 19 -0.57 2.65 -9.24
C LEU A 19 -1.76 3.53 -9.59
N THR A 20 -2.71 3.64 -8.70
CA THR A 20 -3.86 4.53 -8.90
C THR A 20 -3.36 5.97 -8.84
N LEU A 21 -3.08 6.53 -10.01
CA LEU A 21 -2.55 7.88 -10.14
C LEU A 21 -3.70 8.89 -10.11
N SER A 22 -3.80 9.62 -9.03
CA SER A 22 -4.82 10.66 -8.84
C SER A 22 -4.21 12.04 -8.98
N LYS A 23 -4.79 12.88 -9.82
CA LYS A 23 -4.29 14.25 -10.03
C LYS A 23 -4.52 15.08 -8.77
N MET A 24 -3.47 15.75 -8.35
CA MET A 24 -3.43 16.67 -7.21
C MET A 24 -3.13 18.08 -7.68
N PRO A 25 -3.38 19.13 -6.87
CA PRO A 25 -2.93 20.49 -7.17
C PRO A 25 -1.42 20.57 -7.46
N ASN A 26 -1.00 21.66 -8.11
CA ASN A 26 0.41 21.95 -8.42
C ASN A 26 1.10 20.90 -9.30
N ASN A 27 0.37 20.30 -10.24
CA ASN A 27 0.88 19.23 -11.11
C ASN A 27 1.48 18.05 -10.35
N LYS A 28 0.99 17.78 -9.17
CA LYS A 28 1.33 16.59 -8.38
C LYS A 28 0.39 15.43 -8.71
N THR A 29 0.81 14.27 -8.33
CA THR A 29 0.01 13.05 -8.44
C THR A 29 0.14 12.29 -7.14
N ASP A 30 -0.99 11.90 -6.59
CA ASP A 30 -1.04 10.93 -5.52
C ASP A 30 -1.03 9.52 -6.11
N THR A 31 -0.44 8.59 -5.41
CA THR A 31 -0.43 7.17 -5.81
C THR A 31 -0.76 6.26 -4.64
N ASN A 32 -1.61 5.30 -4.90
CA ASN A 32 -1.89 4.19 -3.99
C ASN A 32 -1.12 2.93 -4.42
N HIS A 33 -1.12 1.91 -3.57
CA HIS A 33 -0.53 0.60 -3.83
C HIS A 33 1.01 0.58 -4.00
N ALA A 34 1.69 1.60 -3.49
CA ALA A 34 3.14 1.63 -3.41
C ALA A 34 3.67 1.17 -2.03
N ASP A 35 2.83 0.58 -1.21
CA ASP A 35 3.21 0.10 0.12
C ASP A 35 4.25 -1.02 0.04
N PHE A 36 5.30 -0.91 0.84
CA PHE A 36 6.25 -2.00 1.05
C PHE A 36 5.74 -2.91 2.18
N VAL A 37 4.75 -3.72 1.82
CA VAL A 37 3.95 -4.50 2.74
C VAL A 37 4.80 -5.48 3.56
N GLY A 38 4.60 -5.48 4.88
CA GLY A 38 5.29 -6.37 5.82
C GLY A 38 6.70 -5.93 6.23
N MET A 39 7.20 -4.81 5.72
CA MET A 39 8.58 -4.38 5.93
C MET A 39 8.74 -3.30 7.00
N SER A 40 7.68 -2.94 7.70
CA SER A 40 7.71 -1.91 8.76
C SER A 40 7.45 -2.43 10.17
N TYR A 41 7.27 -3.74 10.35
CA TYR A 41 6.91 -4.33 11.65
C TYR A 41 7.86 -3.94 12.78
N GLU A 42 9.14 -3.99 12.53
CA GLU A 42 10.16 -3.72 13.56
C GLU A 42 10.45 -2.23 13.77
N TYR A 43 9.85 -1.36 12.96
CA TYR A 43 10.14 0.07 13.04
C TYR A 43 9.77 0.66 14.39
N ALA A 44 8.61 0.30 14.94
CA ALA A 44 8.09 0.88 16.18
C ALA A 44 9.01 0.62 17.40
N ASP A 45 9.58 -0.58 17.46
CA ASP A 45 10.46 -1.01 18.58
C ASP A 45 11.94 -1.02 18.21
N GLY A 46 12.28 -0.72 16.96
CA GLY A 46 13.63 -0.67 16.46
C GLY A 46 14.46 0.45 17.09
N ASP A 47 15.77 0.23 17.21
CA ASP A 47 16.73 1.28 17.51
C ASP A 47 16.92 2.22 16.30
N TYR A 48 17.77 3.24 16.46
CA TYR A 48 18.03 4.21 15.40
C TYR A 48 18.54 3.58 14.11
N LEU A 49 19.45 2.61 14.20
CA LEU A 49 20.02 1.95 13.04
C LEU A 49 19.00 1.07 12.32
N SER A 50 18.21 0.30 13.07
CA SER A 50 17.13 -0.52 12.53
C SER A 50 16.10 0.32 11.80
N ARG A 51 15.67 1.44 12.38
CA ARG A 51 14.74 2.37 11.74
C ARG A 51 15.32 2.97 10.46
N LYS A 52 16.58 3.38 10.51
CA LYS A 52 17.25 3.94 9.34
C LYS A 52 17.34 2.93 8.19
N ASN A 53 17.66 1.67 8.49
CA ASN A 53 17.68 0.62 7.48
C ASN A 53 16.30 0.39 6.87
N ILE A 54 15.23 0.37 7.69
CA ILE A 54 13.86 0.24 7.21
C ILE A 54 13.46 1.42 6.31
N GLU A 55 13.86 2.64 6.67
CA GLU A 55 13.61 3.84 5.85
C GLU A 55 14.34 3.75 4.50
N ASP A 56 15.58 3.31 4.49
CA ASP A 56 16.36 3.15 3.27
C ASP A 56 15.77 2.05 2.37
N ASP A 57 15.38 0.92 2.94
CA ASP A 57 14.71 -0.18 2.22
C ASP A 57 13.39 0.27 1.59
N HIS A 58 12.59 1.07 2.31
CA HIS A 58 11.35 1.64 1.77
C HIS A 58 11.63 2.61 0.63
N ARG A 59 12.64 3.46 0.76
CA ARG A 59 13.06 4.37 -0.30
C ARG A 59 13.48 3.59 -1.54
N ASP A 60 14.34 2.60 -1.38
CA ASP A 60 14.84 1.79 -2.48
C ASP A 60 13.72 1.00 -3.15
N TYR A 61 12.77 0.48 -2.37
CA TYR A 61 11.59 -0.19 -2.90
C TYR A 61 10.73 0.75 -3.75
N VAL A 62 10.37 1.93 -3.24
CA VAL A 62 9.51 2.88 -3.97
C VAL A 62 10.19 3.39 -5.24
N LEU A 63 11.47 3.76 -5.16
CA LEU A 63 12.23 4.20 -6.33
C LEU A 63 12.39 3.06 -7.35
N GLY A 64 12.63 1.84 -6.88
CA GLY A 64 12.69 0.65 -7.72
C GLY A 64 11.36 0.34 -8.40
N LEU A 65 10.24 0.55 -7.71
CA LEU A 65 8.90 0.38 -8.26
C LEU A 65 8.64 1.37 -9.41
N LEU A 66 8.94 2.64 -9.20
CA LEU A 66 8.80 3.66 -10.24
C LEU A 66 9.72 3.37 -11.44
N TYR A 67 10.95 2.98 -11.17
CA TYR A 67 11.91 2.60 -12.21
C TYR A 67 11.44 1.37 -13.00
N PHE A 68 10.94 0.34 -12.32
CA PHE A 68 10.40 -0.86 -12.95
C PHE A 68 9.30 -0.51 -13.96
N TYR A 69 8.30 0.25 -13.55
CA TYR A 69 7.21 0.62 -14.45
C TYR A 69 7.65 1.51 -15.62
N ALA A 70 8.69 2.32 -15.44
CA ALA A 70 9.15 3.24 -16.45
C ALA A 70 10.12 2.60 -17.49
N TYR A 71 10.90 1.59 -17.08
CA TYR A 71 12.06 1.16 -17.86
C TYR A 71 12.18 -0.35 -18.06
N ASP A 72 11.54 -1.20 -17.27
CA ASP A 72 11.65 -2.65 -17.44
C ASP A 72 10.96 -3.10 -18.74
N GLU A 73 11.69 -3.79 -19.60
CA GLU A 73 11.18 -4.20 -20.91
C GLU A 73 10.02 -5.19 -20.85
N ARG A 74 9.82 -5.84 -19.72
CA ARG A 74 8.70 -6.75 -19.45
C ARG A 74 7.39 -6.01 -19.17
N VAL A 75 7.46 -4.71 -18.91
CA VAL A 75 6.28 -3.83 -18.76
C VAL A 75 5.82 -3.36 -20.14
N PRO A 76 4.51 -3.41 -20.46
CA PRO A 76 3.97 -2.91 -21.71
C PRO A 76 4.43 -1.49 -22.05
N LEU A 77 4.70 -1.23 -23.33
CA LEU A 77 5.27 0.06 -23.77
C LEU A 77 4.41 1.25 -23.36
N SER A 78 3.09 1.13 -23.50
CA SER A 78 2.13 2.19 -23.13
C SER A 78 2.26 2.61 -21.65
N ILE A 79 2.43 1.63 -20.77
CA ILE A 79 2.63 1.90 -19.34
C ILE A 79 4.00 2.57 -19.11
N ARG A 80 5.05 2.08 -19.77
CA ARG A 80 6.39 2.67 -19.65
C ARG A 80 6.41 4.13 -20.13
N GLU A 81 5.76 4.42 -21.25
CA GLU A 81 5.68 5.78 -21.79
C GLU A 81 4.93 6.72 -20.84
N GLU A 82 3.79 6.27 -20.30
CA GLU A 82 3.07 7.01 -19.29
C GLU A 82 3.94 7.27 -18.04
N MET A 83 4.53 6.23 -17.47
CA MET A 83 5.32 6.34 -16.25
C MET A 83 6.57 7.21 -16.39
N ARG A 84 7.15 7.33 -17.57
CA ARG A 84 8.25 8.25 -17.85
C ARG A 84 7.88 9.73 -17.79
N THR A 85 6.59 10.04 -17.80
CA THR A 85 6.11 11.43 -17.65
C THR A 85 6.08 11.88 -16.20
N TYR A 86 6.20 10.94 -15.25
CA TYR A 86 6.19 11.20 -13.82
C TYR A 86 7.61 11.13 -13.24
N GLY A 87 7.81 11.83 -12.13
CA GLY A 87 9.04 11.83 -11.37
C GLY A 87 8.78 12.30 -9.95
N LEU A 88 9.83 12.33 -9.14
CA LEU A 88 9.73 12.93 -7.81
C LEU A 88 9.41 14.42 -7.91
N ALA A 89 8.70 14.95 -6.93
CA ALA A 89 8.29 16.36 -6.88
C ALA A 89 9.52 17.27 -6.70
N LYS A 90 9.95 17.93 -7.78
CA LYS A 90 11.21 18.70 -7.83
C LYS A 90 11.28 19.89 -6.88
N ASP A 91 10.17 20.32 -6.37
CA ASP A 91 9.99 21.48 -5.48
C ASP A 91 9.71 21.08 -4.02
N GLU A 92 9.71 19.78 -3.74
CA GLU A 92 9.48 19.24 -2.38
C GLU A 92 10.68 18.41 -1.92
N PHE A 93 10.96 18.41 -0.63
CA PHE A 93 12.03 17.63 0.01
C PHE A 93 13.39 17.76 -0.68
N THR A 94 13.72 18.97 -1.13
CA THR A 94 14.93 19.25 -1.92
C THR A 94 16.23 18.87 -1.20
N GLU A 95 16.25 19.00 0.13
CA GLU A 95 17.35 18.58 1.01
C GLU A 95 17.48 17.07 1.17
N ASN A 96 16.48 16.32 0.75
CA ASN A 96 16.45 14.83 0.83
C ASN A 96 16.34 14.16 -0.55
N GLY A 97 16.83 14.84 -1.59
CA GLY A 97 16.79 14.29 -2.95
C GLY A 97 15.38 14.16 -3.51
N ASN A 98 14.48 15.05 -3.12
CA ASN A 98 13.07 15.10 -3.49
C ASN A 98 12.26 13.88 -3.03
N PHE A 99 12.76 13.13 -2.06
CA PHE A 99 12.06 12.02 -1.44
C PHE A 99 11.54 12.41 -0.06
N PRO A 100 10.33 12.00 0.34
CA PRO A 100 9.79 12.29 1.66
C PRO A 100 10.72 11.86 2.79
N VAL A 101 10.82 12.66 3.84
CA VAL A 101 11.64 12.35 5.02
C VAL A 101 10.98 11.34 5.96
N GLN A 102 9.70 11.07 5.76
CA GLN A 102 8.92 10.13 6.56
C GLN A 102 8.35 9.04 5.65
N ILE A 103 8.58 7.79 6.04
CA ILE A 103 7.95 6.64 5.40
C ILE A 103 6.53 6.43 5.91
N TYR A 104 5.71 5.73 5.13
CA TYR A 104 4.40 5.31 5.55
C TYR A 104 4.50 4.07 6.44
N LEU A 105 4.23 4.25 7.74
CA LEU A 105 4.21 3.17 8.71
C LEU A 105 2.78 2.66 8.88
N ARG A 106 2.57 1.42 8.53
CA ARG A 106 1.28 0.77 8.65
C ARG A 106 1.06 0.19 10.03
N GLU A 107 2.05 -0.49 10.57
CA GLU A 107 2.07 -1.13 11.86
C GLU A 107 2.78 -0.23 12.87
N GLY A 108 2.00 0.49 13.64
CA GLY A 108 2.51 1.40 14.67
C GLY A 108 2.06 0.99 16.06
N ARG A 109 2.62 1.67 17.05
CA ARG A 109 2.14 1.58 18.43
C ARG A 109 0.74 2.20 18.54
N ARG A 110 -0.12 1.53 19.28
CA ARG A 110 -1.47 2.02 19.57
C ARG A 110 -1.57 2.38 21.03
N MET A 111 -2.33 3.43 21.30
CA MET A 111 -2.60 3.85 22.67
C MET A 111 -3.48 2.82 23.38
N VAL A 112 -3.07 2.41 24.55
CA VAL A 112 -3.94 1.66 25.47
C VAL A 112 -4.89 2.64 26.13
N SER A 113 -6.18 2.47 25.94
CA SER A 113 -7.23 3.33 26.48
C SER A 113 -8.32 2.51 27.18
N ASP A 114 -9.19 3.18 27.94
CA ASP A 114 -10.30 2.51 28.63
C ASP A 114 -11.29 1.86 27.67
N TYR A 115 -11.39 2.38 26.45
CA TYR A 115 -12.19 1.82 25.37
C TYR A 115 -11.37 1.74 24.09
N VAL A 116 -11.21 0.53 23.57
CA VAL A 116 -10.55 0.28 22.30
C VAL A 116 -11.59 -0.14 21.28
N MET A 117 -11.78 0.70 20.26
CA MET A 117 -12.70 0.39 19.16
C MET A 117 -12.19 -0.78 18.36
N SER A 118 -13.05 -1.74 18.10
CA SER A 118 -12.74 -2.96 17.35
C SER A 118 -13.61 -3.09 16.10
N GLN A 119 -13.33 -4.08 15.28
CA GLN A 119 -14.13 -4.39 14.09
C GLN A 119 -15.60 -4.61 14.43
N SER A 120 -15.89 -5.30 15.54
CA SER A 120 -17.27 -5.56 15.97
C SER A 120 -18.06 -4.31 16.33
N ASP A 121 -17.39 -3.21 16.61
CA ASP A 121 -18.04 -1.93 16.89
C ASP A 121 -18.55 -1.22 15.64
N VAL A 122 -18.04 -1.59 14.48
CA VAL A 122 -18.26 -0.84 13.22
C VAL A 122 -18.87 -1.68 12.11
N ILE A 123 -18.75 -3.01 12.16
CA ILE A 123 -19.35 -3.91 11.17
C ILE A 123 -20.66 -4.47 11.68
N SER A 124 -21.73 -4.29 10.89
CA SER A 124 -23.02 -4.90 11.19
C SER A 124 -23.00 -6.40 10.94
N ALA A 125 -23.32 -7.18 11.97
CA ALA A 125 -23.50 -8.62 11.84
C ALA A 125 -24.68 -9.00 10.93
N SER A 126 -25.64 -8.09 10.75
CA SER A 126 -26.89 -8.33 9.98
C SER A 126 -26.70 -8.14 8.47
N ILE A 127 -25.69 -7.37 8.05
CA ILE A 127 -25.40 -7.09 6.63
C ILE A 127 -23.88 -7.19 6.45
N PRO A 128 -23.37 -8.31 5.91
CA PRO A 128 -21.95 -8.46 5.68
C PRO A 128 -21.38 -7.32 4.84
N GLY A 129 -20.30 -6.70 5.32
CA GLY A 129 -19.65 -5.57 4.66
C GLY A 129 -20.30 -4.20 4.85
N SER A 130 -21.41 -4.10 5.60
CA SER A 130 -21.98 -2.79 5.92
C SER A 130 -21.36 -2.20 7.18
N ILE A 131 -21.21 -0.88 7.18
CA ILE A 131 -20.77 -0.12 8.35
C ILE A 131 -22.00 0.08 9.26
N GLN A 132 -21.89 -0.40 10.49
CA GLN A 132 -22.91 -0.13 11.50
C GLN A 132 -22.63 1.22 12.16
N LYS A 133 -23.69 2.00 12.35
CA LYS A 133 -23.60 3.18 13.20
C LYS A 133 -23.38 2.72 14.64
N THR A 134 -22.20 2.95 15.15
CA THR A 134 -21.83 2.67 16.53
C THR A 134 -21.66 3.97 17.29
N THR A 135 -22.12 4.00 18.53
CA THR A 135 -21.85 5.08 19.45
C THR A 135 -20.94 4.54 20.55
N ALA A 136 -19.69 4.91 20.49
CA ALA A 136 -18.73 4.55 21.54
C ALA A 136 -19.08 5.29 22.84
N PRO A 137 -18.88 4.66 24.03
CA PRO A 137 -19.02 5.36 25.30
C PRO A 137 -18.15 6.61 25.34
N HIS A 138 -18.70 7.71 25.83
CA HIS A 138 -17.99 8.99 25.96
C HIS A 138 -17.41 9.54 24.63
N SER A 139 -18.11 9.30 23.53
CA SER A 139 -17.73 9.77 22.20
C SER A 139 -17.56 11.28 22.17
N VAL A 140 -16.42 11.75 21.63
CA VAL A 140 -16.09 13.18 21.48
C VAL A 140 -16.16 13.65 20.02
N GLY A 141 -16.45 12.74 19.10
CA GLY A 141 -16.50 13.05 17.69
C GLY A 141 -17.24 11.99 16.87
N GLN A 142 -17.38 12.26 15.60
CA GLN A 142 -18.03 11.37 14.64
C GLN A 142 -17.21 11.30 13.38
N GLY A 143 -17.04 10.09 12.82
CA GLY A 143 -16.37 9.84 11.55
C GLY A 143 -17.35 9.26 10.52
N PHE A 144 -17.16 9.68 9.27
CA PHE A 144 -17.86 9.16 8.10
C PHE A 144 -16.85 8.77 7.05
N TYR A 145 -16.26 7.61 7.16
CA TYR A 145 -15.39 7.08 6.12
C TYR A 145 -15.50 5.58 6.08
N TRP A 146 -15.19 5.01 4.91
CA TRP A 146 -15.08 3.57 4.76
C TRP A 146 -13.87 3.07 5.55
N PHE A 147 -13.90 1.79 5.91
CA PHE A 147 -12.68 1.17 6.43
C PHE A 147 -11.59 1.25 5.39
N ASP A 148 -10.62 2.09 5.68
CA ASP A 148 -9.38 2.16 4.93
C ASP A 148 -8.41 1.12 5.51
N SER A 149 -8.56 -0.12 5.04
CA SER A 149 -7.70 -1.22 5.47
C SER A 149 -6.68 -1.51 4.39
N HIS A 150 -5.43 -1.58 4.78
CA HIS A 150 -4.34 -1.95 3.90
C HIS A 150 -3.82 -3.35 4.24
N ARG A 151 -3.09 -3.93 3.32
CA ARG A 151 -2.54 -5.27 3.46
C ARG A 151 -1.37 -5.24 4.43
N VAL A 152 -1.32 -6.19 5.34
CA VAL A 152 -0.22 -6.29 6.32
C VAL A 152 0.88 -7.24 5.84
N SER A 153 0.53 -8.23 5.02
CA SER A 153 1.50 -9.12 4.38
C SER A 153 1.01 -9.62 3.03
N TYR A 154 1.94 -10.12 2.19
CA TYR A 154 1.63 -10.76 0.92
C TYR A 154 2.09 -12.20 0.90
N PHE A 155 1.24 -13.08 0.40
CA PHE A 155 1.64 -14.39 -0.10
C PHE A 155 1.36 -14.48 -1.58
N LEU A 156 2.33 -14.92 -2.34
CA LEU A 156 2.09 -15.32 -3.72
C LEU A 156 1.55 -16.74 -3.74
N ILE A 157 0.36 -16.90 -4.29
CA ILE A 157 -0.21 -18.22 -4.55
C ILE A 157 -0.22 -18.44 -6.05
N GLU A 158 0.42 -19.52 -6.46
CA GLU A 158 0.26 -20.08 -7.78
C GLU A 158 -0.89 -21.08 -7.71
N TYR A 159 -1.91 -20.90 -8.53
CA TYR A 159 -3.04 -21.84 -8.59
C TYR A 159 -3.38 -22.19 -10.04
N ASN A 160 -3.81 -23.40 -10.24
CA ASN A 160 -4.26 -23.88 -11.53
C ASN A 160 -5.73 -23.51 -11.71
N SER A 161 -6.02 -22.60 -12.62
CA SER A 161 -7.36 -22.06 -12.86
C SER A 161 -8.17 -22.84 -13.92
N GLY A 162 -7.71 -24.02 -14.35
CA GLY A 162 -8.36 -24.78 -15.40
C GLY A 162 -8.17 -24.24 -16.82
N SER A 163 -7.82 -22.98 -16.97
CA SER A 163 -7.41 -22.32 -18.22
C SER A 163 -5.91 -22.04 -18.28
N GLY A 164 -5.16 -22.48 -17.27
CA GLY A 164 -3.73 -22.26 -17.15
C GLY A 164 -3.31 -21.94 -15.71
N ILE A 165 -2.04 -21.61 -15.53
CA ILE A 165 -1.50 -21.16 -14.26
C ILE A 165 -1.89 -19.69 -14.06
N SER A 166 -2.57 -19.42 -12.99
CA SER A 166 -2.89 -18.05 -12.54
C SER A 166 -2.11 -17.73 -11.28
N TYR A 167 -1.73 -16.47 -11.14
CA TYR A 167 -1.05 -15.96 -9.96
C TYR A 167 -2.00 -15.05 -9.20
N GLY A 168 -2.16 -15.29 -7.92
CA GLY A 168 -2.94 -14.46 -7.02
C GLY A 168 -2.15 -14.02 -5.81
N TYR A 169 -2.53 -12.92 -5.22
CA TYR A 169 -2.01 -12.50 -3.94
C TYR A 169 -3.02 -12.89 -2.88
N GLN A 170 -2.60 -13.70 -1.93
CA GLN A 170 -3.34 -13.84 -0.69
C GLN A 170 -2.69 -12.94 0.34
N THR A 171 -3.47 -12.09 0.95
CA THR A 171 -3.05 -11.34 2.11
C THR A 171 -3.27 -12.19 3.35
N ASP A 172 -2.31 -12.20 4.24
CA ASP A 172 -2.49 -12.67 5.60
C ASP A 172 -3.54 -11.78 6.25
N GLY A 173 -4.75 -12.28 6.31
CA GLY A 173 -5.90 -11.61 6.85
C GLY A 173 -5.89 -10.10 6.72
N ASN A 174 -6.91 -9.55 6.23
CA ASN A 174 -7.12 -8.14 6.58
C ASN A 174 -7.02 -8.08 8.10
N PHE A 175 -6.34 -7.11 8.64
CA PHE A 175 -6.32 -6.78 10.07
C PHE A 175 -7.71 -6.92 10.73
N TRP A 176 -8.75 -6.93 9.94
CA TRP A 176 -10.15 -7.03 10.26
C TRP A 176 -10.75 -8.45 10.15
N GLN A 177 -9.98 -9.44 9.71
CA GLN A 177 -10.47 -10.83 9.59
C GLN A 177 -9.88 -11.80 10.64
N SER A 178 -9.03 -11.30 11.52
CA SER A 178 -8.46 -12.09 12.62
C SER A 178 -9.28 -11.94 13.90
#